data_b6c68ef092f0f15314322018957ec815
#
_entry.id   b6c68ef092f0f15314322018957ec815
#
_cell.length_a   1.000
_cell.length_b   1.000
_cell.length_c   1.000
_cell.angle_alpha   90.00
_cell.angle_beta   90.00
_cell.angle_gamma   90.00
#
_symmetry.space_group_name_H-M   'P 1'
#
loop_
_entity.id
_entity.type
_entity.pdbx_description
1 polymer ?
#
loop_
_entity_poly.entity_id
_entity_poly.type
_entity_poly.pdbx_seq_one_letter_code
_entity_poly.pdbx_strand_id
1 'polypeptide(L)'
;MTSKRLRLVIFQEEPGLWIVRGLEHNVGAEARTIGEAITATMRFVNAHTAVDIRHDHPPLSSFPPAAQKFWNAFAAGTAVPLTVGQPSGWEIQAAFATRVPTDNHALRTNAGVRVQNAR
;
A
#
# COMPACT_ATOMS: atom_id res chain seq x y z
N MET A 1 -25.12 -4.27 1.16
CA MET A 1 -24.02 -4.23 0.20
C MET A 1 -22.68 -4.46 0.89
N THR A 2 -21.83 -5.26 0.30
CA THR A 2 -20.55 -5.63 0.90
C THR A 2 -19.50 -4.57 0.63
N SER A 3 -18.82 -4.12 1.69
CA SER A 3 -17.69 -3.21 1.52
C SER A 3 -16.50 -3.97 0.96
N LYS A 4 -15.69 -3.28 0.17
CA LYS A 4 -14.43 -3.83 -0.29
C LYS A 4 -13.36 -3.52 0.72
N ARG A 5 -12.39 -4.43 0.86
CA ARG A 5 -11.32 -4.27 1.83
C ARG A 5 -10.04 -3.83 1.13
N LEU A 6 -9.36 -2.88 1.74
CA LEU A 6 -8.02 -2.51 1.32
C LEU A 6 -7.16 -2.33 2.56
N ARG A 7 -6.13 -3.16 2.68
CA ARG A 7 -5.17 -3.05 3.77
C ARG A 7 -3.97 -2.27 3.28
N LEU A 8 -3.49 -1.38 4.14
CA LEU A 8 -2.38 -0.50 3.81
C LEU A 8 -1.22 -0.79 4.75
N VAL A 9 -0.03 -0.96 4.20
CA VAL A 9 1.18 -1.00 5.00
C VAL A 9 1.89 0.34 4.86
N ILE A 10 2.36 0.87 6.00
CA ILE A 10 3.01 2.17 6.07
C ILE A 10 4.43 1.96 6.56
N PHE A 11 5.40 2.51 5.85
CA PHE A 11 6.79 2.39 6.28
C PHE A 11 7.57 3.61 5.81
N GLN A 12 8.70 3.83 6.47
CA GLN A 12 9.59 4.93 6.11
C GLN A 12 10.79 4.34 5.37
N GLU A 13 10.91 4.67 4.10
CA GLU A 13 12.00 4.12 3.28
C GLU A 13 13.32 4.79 3.60
N GLU A 14 13.26 6.09 3.90
CA GLU A 14 14.42 6.86 4.35
C GLU A 14 13.89 8.03 5.15
N PRO A 15 14.73 8.72 5.91
CA PRO A 15 14.26 9.87 6.68
C PRO A 15 13.55 10.87 5.80
N GLY A 16 12.32 11.23 6.19
CA GLY A 16 11.52 12.18 5.45
C GLY A 16 10.77 11.60 4.27
N LEU A 17 10.80 10.29 4.08
CA LEU A 17 10.08 9.67 2.96
C LEU A 17 9.20 8.54 3.48
N TRP A 18 7.91 8.82 3.58
CA TRP A 18 6.91 7.86 4.04
C TRP A 18 6.19 7.25 2.86
N ILE A 19 6.02 5.93 2.91
CA ILE A 19 5.39 5.15 1.85
C ILE A 19 4.13 4.51 2.40
N VAL A 20 3.05 4.55 1.64
CA VAL A 20 1.83 3.80 1.91
C VAL A 20 1.59 2.89 0.72
N ARG A 21 1.38 1.60 0.98
CA ARG A 21 1.16 0.63 -0.09
C ARG A 21 -0.05 -0.23 0.22
N GLY A 22 -0.98 -0.31 -0.72
CA GLY A 22 -2.14 -1.20 -0.60
C GLY A 22 -1.76 -2.63 -0.91
N LEU A 23 -2.42 -3.57 -0.24
CA LEU A 23 -2.11 -4.99 -0.39
C LEU A 23 -2.98 -5.69 -1.42
N GLU A 24 -4.29 -5.55 -1.30
CA GLU A 24 -5.22 -6.21 -2.24
C GLU A 24 -5.12 -5.62 -3.63
N HIS A 25 -4.78 -4.35 -3.68
CA HIS A 25 -4.56 -3.62 -4.93
C HIS A 25 -3.30 -2.79 -4.74
N ASN A 26 -2.36 -2.96 -5.65
CA ASN A 26 -1.03 -2.34 -5.52
C ASN A 26 -1.09 -0.86 -5.86
N VAL A 27 -1.69 -0.10 -4.97
CA VAL A 27 -1.80 1.36 -5.07
C VAL A 27 -1.15 1.97 -3.85
N GLY A 28 -0.80 3.25 -3.91
CA GLY A 28 -0.23 3.89 -2.75
C GLY A 28 0.31 5.25 -3.08
N ALA A 29 1.05 5.81 -2.13
CA ALA A 29 1.60 7.14 -2.26
C ALA A 29 2.85 7.30 -1.42
N GLU A 30 3.64 8.30 -1.78
CA GLU A 30 4.82 8.71 -1.01
C GLU A 30 4.60 10.15 -0.59
N ALA A 31 5.06 10.48 0.62
CA ALA A 31 4.97 11.85 1.09
C ALA A 31 5.97 12.05 2.22
N ARG A 32 6.09 13.30 2.66
CA ARG A 32 7.03 13.64 3.72
C ARG A 32 6.52 13.29 5.11
N THR A 33 5.22 13.10 5.25
CA THR A 33 4.63 12.71 6.52
C THR A 33 3.68 11.55 6.30
N ILE A 34 3.43 10.79 7.37
CA ILE A 34 2.47 9.69 7.34
C ILE A 34 1.09 10.21 6.92
N GLY A 35 0.66 11.31 7.53
CA GLY A 35 -0.67 11.84 7.26
C GLY A 35 -0.86 12.23 5.80
N GLU A 36 0.14 12.86 5.21
CA GLU A 36 0.08 13.23 3.81
C GLU A 36 0.04 12.00 2.90
N ALA A 37 0.84 10.98 3.23
CA ALA A 37 0.86 9.78 2.42
C ALA A 37 -0.48 9.04 2.48
N ILE A 38 -1.07 8.95 3.67
CA ILE A 38 -2.39 8.32 3.84
C ILE A 38 -3.45 9.12 3.09
N THR A 39 -3.45 10.43 3.25
CA THR A 39 -4.44 11.29 2.58
C THR A 39 -4.35 11.16 1.05
N ALA A 40 -3.13 11.17 0.52
CA ALA A 40 -2.94 11.02 -0.91
C ALA A 40 -3.44 9.67 -1.41
N THR A 41 -3.19 8.61 -0.64
CA THR A 41 -3.68 7.28 -0.99
C THR A 41 -5.20 7.24 -1.00
N MET A 42 -5.84 7.82 0.02
CA MET A 42 -7.31 7.83 0.09
C MET A 42 -7.92 8.62 -1.07
N ARG A 43 -7.32 9.74 -1.42
CA ARG A 43 -7.80 10.53 -2.56
C ARG A 43 -7.70 9.73 -3.85
N PHE A 44 -6.60 9.01 -4.04
CA PHE A 44 -6.44 8.19 -5.23
C PHE A 44 -7.49 7.10 -5.28
N VAL A 45 -7.68 6.37 -4.16
CA VAL A 45 -8.65 5.29 -4.09
C VAL A 45 -10.05 5.83 -4.40
N ASN A 46 -10.41 6.96 -3.82
CA ASN A 46 -11.73 7.54 -4.02
C ASN A 46 -11.94 7.95 -5.48
N ALA A 47 -10.98 8.65 -6.05
CA ALA A 47 -11.09 9.15 -7.43
C ALA A 47 -11.12 7.99 -8.42
N HIS A 48 -10.24 7.02 -8.26
CA HIS A 48 -10.17 5.89 -9.20
C HIS A 48 -11.40 5.00 -9.09
N THR A 49 -11.90 4.81 -7.87
CA THR A 49 -13.13 4.05 -7.67
C THR A 49 -14.29 4.69 -8.43
N ALA A 50 -14.41 6.01 -8.37
CA ALA A 50 -15.46 6.71 -9.08
C ALA A 50 -15.35 6.51 -10.60
N VAL A 51 -14.13 6.56 -11.12
CA VAL A 51 -13.90 6.33 -12.54
C VAL A 51 -14.26 4.89 -12.92
N ASP A 52 -13.84 3.91 -12.12
CA ASP A 52 -14.14 2.52 -12.39
C ASP A 52 -15.65 2.26 -12.42
N ILE A 53 -16.37 2.79 -11.43
CA ILE A 53 -17.81 2.61 -11.37
C ILE A 53 -18.48 3.21 -12.60
N ARG A 54 -18.02 4.38 -13.04
CA ARG A 54 -18.57 5.06 -14.21
C ARG A 54 -18.39 4.24 -15.48
N HIS A 55 -17.35 3.40 -15.53
CA HIS A 55 -17.05 2.56 -16.68
C HIS A 55 -17.43 1.10 -16.46
N ASP A 56 -18.24 0.81 -15.45
CA ASP A 56 -18.68 -0.56 -15.13
C ASP A 56 -17.53 -1.51 -14.82
N HIS A 57 -16.46 -0.99 -14.26
CA HIS A 57 -15.35 -1.83 -13.82
C HIS A 57 -15.40 -2.01 -12.30
N PRO A 58 -15.05 -3.18 -11.79
CA PRO A 58 -14.93 -3.33 -10.34
C PRO A 58 -13.85 -2.39 -9.80
N PRO A 59 -14.12 -1.69 -8.68
CA PRO A 59 -13.18 -0.70 -8.16
C PRO A 59 -11.77 -1.26 -7.97
N LEU A 60 -10.78 -0.57 -8.50
CA LEU A 60 -9.36 -0.89 -8.43
C LEU A 60 -8.99 -2.23 -9.06
N SER A 61 -9.85 -2.80 -9.89
CA SER A 61 -9.63 -4.12 -10.45
C SER A 61 -8.43 -4.18 -11.40
N SER A 62 -8.00 -3.05 -11.94
CA SER A 62 -6.84 -3.02 -12.82
C SER A 62 -5.51 -3.07 -12.05
N PHE A 63 -5.55 -2.98 -10.73
CA PHE A 63 -4.34 -3.03 -9.91
C PHE A 63 -4.22 -4.39 -9.26
N PRO A 64 -3.14 -5.14 -9.56
CA PRO A 64 -2.95 -6.47 -8.97
C PRO A 64 -2.58 -6.37 -7.50
N PRO A 65 -2.63 -7.48 -6.76
CA PRO A 65 -2.16 -7.47 -5.38
C PRO A 65 -0.69 -7.08 -5.30
N ALA A 66 -0.31 -6.50 -4.16
CA ALA A 66 1.07 -6.13 -3.93
C ALA A 66 1.95 -7.38 -3.78
N ALA A 67 3.25 -7.20 -3.95
CA ALA A 67 4.20 -8.29 -3.77
C ALA A 67 4.16 -8.83 -2.34
N GLN A 68 4.54 -10.09 -2.18
CA GLN A 68 4.43 -10.78 -0.89
C GLN A 68 5.15 -10.05 0.23
N LYS A 69 6.26 -9.38 -0.06
CA LYS A 69 7.01 -8.66 0.97
C LYS A 69 6.17 -7.61 1.69
N PHE A 70 5.22 -7.01 0.99
CA PHE A 70 4.35 -6.00 1.61
C PHE A 70 3.30 -6.65 2.51
N TRP A 71 2.78 -7.81 2.11
CA TRP A 71 1.87 -8.58 2.95
C TRP A 71 2.57 -9.01 4.23
N ASN A 72 3.83 -9.47 4.11
CA ASN A 72 4.61 -9.89 5.28
C ASN A 72 4.86 -8.71 6.21
N ALA A 73 5.17 -7.55 5.67
CA ALA A 73 5.41 -6.35 6.47
C ALA A 73 4.15 -5.93 7.22
N PHE A 74 2.99 -6.02 6.56
CA PHE A 74 1.73 -5.70 7.22
C PHE A 74 1.46 -6.65 8.38
N ALA A 75 1.66 -7.95 8.17
CA ALA A 75 1.40 -8.95 9.19
C ALA A 75 2.29 -8.76 10.42
N ALA A 76 3.52 -8.32 10.21
CA ALA A 76 4.47 -8.07 11.30
C ALA A 76 4.36 -6.66 11.89
N GLY A 77 3.51 -5.82 11.32
CA GLY A 77 3.41 -4.42 11.71
C GLY A 77 2.49 -4.18 12.87
N THR A 78 2.36 -2.92 13.22
CA THR A 78 1.49 -2.47 14.32
C THR A 78 0.29 -1.74 13.73
N ALA A 79 -0.90 -2.12 14.16
CA ALA A 79 -2.12 -1.50 13.65
C ALA A 79 -2.12 0.02 13.91
N VAL A 80 -2.56 0.77 12.92
CA VAL A 80 -2.61 2.23 13.00
C VAL A 80 -4.06 2.67 12.84
N PRO A 81 -4.59 3.42 13.82
CA PRO A 81 -5.93 3.97 13.67
C PRO A 81 -5.93 5.04 12.59
N LEU A 82 -6.94 5.03 11.74
CA LEU A 82 -7.06 6.01 10.67
C LEU A 82 -7.91 7.17 11.16
N THR A 83 -7.36 8.38 11.01
CA THR A 83 -8.04 9.59 11.44
C THR A 83 -8.61 10.39 10.28
N VAL A 84 -8.33 9.97 9.05
CA VAL A 84 -8.88 10.63 7.86
C VAL A 84 -10.13 9.91 7.41
N GLY A 85 -10.98 10.62 6.67
CA GLY A 85 -12.19 10.02 6.14
C GLY A 85 -11.86 8.91 5.14
N GLN A 86 -12.60 7.81 5.24
CA GLN A 86 -12.38 6.69 4.35
C GLN A 86 -13.30 6.81 3.13
N PRO A 87 -12.83 6.36 1.96
CA PRO A 87 -13.67 6.37 0.76
C PRO A 87 -14.93 5.52 0.96
N SER A 88 -16.02 5.97 0.39
CA SER A 88 -17.29 5.27 0.50
C SER A 88 -17.18 3.89 -0.15
N GLY A 89 -17.71 2.86 0.53
CA GLY A 89 -17.70 1.51 0.01
C GLY A 89 -16.41 0.74 0.28
N TRP A 90 -15.47 1.35 0.99
CA TRP A 90 -14.21 0.71 1.32
C TRP A 90 -14.05 0.55 2.82
N GLU A 91 -13.51 -0.59 3.20
CA GLU A 91 -13.08 -0.85 4.57
C GLU A 91 -11.55 -0.81 4.56
N ILE A 92 -10.98 0.23 5.17
CA ILE A 92 -9.55 0.47 5.11
C ILE A 92 -8.92 0.15 6.46
N GLN A 93 -7.85 -0.64 6.45
CA GLN A 93 -7.06 -0.95 7.64
C GLN A 93 -5.61 -0.61 7.33
N ALA A 94 -4.87 -0.17 8.35
CA ALA A 94 -3.48 0.20 8.15
C ALA A 94 -2.61 -0.38 9.24
N ALA A 95 -1.37 -0.68 8.89
CA ALA A 95 -0.37 -1.12 9.86
C ALA A 95 0.95 -0.45 9.53
N PHE A 96 1.65 -0.05 10.59
CA PHE A 96 2.97 0.55 10.47
C PHE A 96 4.02 -0.55 10.56
N ALA A 97 4.91 -0.63 9.56
CA ALA A 97 6.02 -1.56 9.54
C ALA A 97 7.28 -0.80 9.94
N THR A 98 7.98 -1.31 10.96
CA THR A 98 9.18 -0.66 11.45
C THR A 98 10.36 -0.87 10.53
N ARG A 99 10.27 -1.83 9.63
CA ARG A 99 11.32 -2.11 8.66
C ARG A 99 10.79 -1.92 7.26
N VAL A 100 11.68 -1.44 6.40
CA VAL A 100 11.36 -1.33 4.98
C VAL A 100 11.12 -2.73 4.43
N PRO A 101 10.00 -2.99 3.75
CA PRO A 101 9.78 -4.30 3.14
C PRO A 101 10.86 -4.58 2.11
N THR A 102 11.52 -5.73 2.24
CA THR A 102 12.59 -6.11 1.35
C THR A 102 12.29 -7.46 0.74
N ASP A 103 12.91 -7.69 -0.38
CA ASP A 103 12.87 -8.98 -1.02
C ASP A 103 14.06 -9.79 -0.50
N ASN A 104 13.80 -10.61 0.52
CA ASN A 104 14.86 -11.41 1.12
C ASN A 104 15.50 -12.35 0.13
N HIS A 105 14.75 -12.74 -0.88
CA HIS A 105 15.27 -13.60 -1.92
C HIS A 105 16.45 -12.94 -2.63
N ALA A 106 16.32 -11.67 -2.95
CA ALA A 106 17.38 -10.93 -3.61
C ALA A 106 18.65 -10.85 -2.76
N LEU A 107 18.50 -10.83 -1.45
CA LEU A 107 19.66 -10.75 -0.57
C LEU A 107 20.52 -11.99 -0.60
N ARG A 108 19.96 -13.11 -0.95
CA ARG A 108 20.69 -14.38 -0.92
C ARG A 108 21.45 -14.63 -2.20
N THR A 109 21.03 -14.01 -3.22
CA THR A 109 21.77 -14.23 -4.44
C THR A 109 22.96 -13.34 -4.48
N ASN A 110 23.23 -13.25 -4.28
CA ASN A 110 24.13 -12.65 -4.52
C ASN A 110 24.75 -12.15 -4.56
N ALA A 111 24.62 -12.71 -4.13
CA ALA A 111 25.21 -11.94 -4.01
C ALA A 111 25.41 -11.17 -5.03
N GLY A 112 25.11 -10.95 -5.34
CA GLY A 112 25.18 -10.30 -6.18
C GLY A 112 24.39 -10.00 -7.03
N VAL A 113 24.20 -10.30 -7.29
CA VAL A 113 23.48 -10.01 -8.12
C VAL A 113 22.47 -9.37 -8.06
N ARG A 114 22.49 -9.19 -8.09
CA ARG A 114 21.71 -8.57 -8.11
C ARG A 114 20.98 -7.99 -8.21
N VAL A 115 20.90 -8.12 -8.44
CA VAL A 115 20.09 -7.61 -8.55
C VAL A 115 19.43 -7.21 -8.79
N GLN A 116 19.15 -7.33 -9.14
CA GLN A 116 18.54 -6.88 -9.44
C GLN A 116 17.80 -6.40 -9.45
N ASN A 117 17.67 -6.60 -9.63
CA ASN A 117 16.93 -6.09 -9.74
C ASN A 117 16.36 -5.58 -9.71
N ALA A 118 16.13 -5.77 -9.72
CA ALA A 118 15.56 -5.28 -9.73
C ALA A 118 15.08 -4.62 -9.74
N ARG A 119 14.84 -4.39 -9.94
CA ARG A 119 14.43 -3.43 -10.00
C ARG A 119 13.99 -2.98 -10.44
#